data_9957dd9c36e7b7cc6a8732a3d03d919f
#
_entry.id   9957dd9c36e7b7cc6a8732a3d03d919f
#
_cell.length_a   1.000
_cell.length_b   1.000
_cell.length_c   1.000
_cell.angle_alpha   90.00
_cell.angle_beta   90.00
_cell.angle_gamma   90.00
#
_symmetry.space_group_name_H-M   'P 1'
#
loop_
_entity.id
_entity.type
_entity.pdbx_description
1 polymer ?
#
loop_
_entity_poly.entity_id
_entity_poly.type
_entity_poly.pdbx_seq_one_letter_code
_entity_poly.pdbx_strand_id
1 'polypeptide(L)'
;MAIIKFVKVKKGNLKNAINYITRVDKTSKDLIYCKDCDINNVLEQFKYVKELFSNTDGRQYYHFIQSFSPKDKLDYELANKIGQEMCKYFKGHQIIMTTHKDKDYFHNHFIMNSVNFETGKKYQQSAKDLEKIKLLSNKLCKKYNLMQINLSDSKVSKYLKTGEYHLSKKEETEKKKLINTINKCIRMSKSKNQFIYNMNMLGYKVKWQNNRKYITYTTPLNMKFRDKRLLNEKYSKERMEHYFKKVESRNKILNVVNNASSLLNNRNVITNSKDVCIDSDISDIAKKEYIKKKENASSIEWE
;
A
#
# COMPACT_ATOMS: atom_id res chain seq x y z
N MET A 1 -16.07 -5.93 -7.18
CA MET A 1 -16.11 -6.12 -5.70
C MET A 1 -16.48 -4.80 -5.05
N ALA A 2 -17.61 -4.73 -4.33
CA ALA A 2 -18.03 -3.48 -3.69
C ALA A 2 -17.92 -3.54 -2.16
N ILE A 3 -17.31 -2.51 -1.58
CA ILE A 3 -17.13 -2.37 -0.13
C ILE A 3 -18.14 -1.37 0.41
N ILE A 4 -18.85 -1.75 1.48
CA ILE A 4 -19.77 -0.88 2.20
C ILE A 4 -19.09 -0.32 3.45
N LYS A 5 -19.14 1.02 3.60
CA LYS A 5 -18.60 1.73 4.75
C LYS A 5 -19.59 2.76 5.26
N PHE A 6 -19.98 2.65 6.54
CA PHE A 6 -20.71 3.73 7.21
C PHE A 6 -19.75 4.79 7.74
N VAL A 7 -20.03 6.03 7.41
CA VAL A 7 -19.25 7.18 7.88
C VAL A 7 -19.67 7.52 9.31
N LYS A 8 -18.70 7.61 10.22
CA LYS A 8 -18.97 8.06 11.59
C LYS A 8 -19.26 9.55 11.60
N VAL A 9 -20.52 9.92 11.68
CA VAL A 9 -20.94 11.31 11.78
C VAL A 9 -21.05 11.69 13.26
N LYS A 10 -20.12 12.52 13.74
CA LYS A 10 -20.23 13.18 15.03
C LYS A 10 -20.90 14.53 14.81
N LYS A 11 -22.13 14.76 15.30
CA LYS A 11 -22.88 16.03 15.19
C LYS A 11 -22.77 16.69 13.78
N GLY A 12 -22.96 15.90 12.72
CA GLY A 12 -22.82 16.39 11.35
C GLY A 12 -24.03 17.23 10.94
N ASN A 13 -23.76 18.32 10.24
CA ASN A 13 -24.79 19.15 9.64
C ASN A 13 -25.32 18.45 8.37
N LEU A 14 -26.61 18.11 8.35
CA LEU A 14 -27.29 17.44 7.24
C LEU A 14 -27.16 18.25 5.93
N LYS A 15 -27.33 19.59 5.98
CA LYS A 15 -27.18 20.47 4.83
C LYS A 15 -25.78 20.32 4.19
N ASN A 16 -24.73 20.33 5.03
CA ASN A 16 -23.35 20.17 4.53
C ASN A 16 -23.12 18.79 3.94
N ALA A 17 -23.74 17.74 4.49
CA ALA A 17 -23.62 16.38 3.96
C ALA A 17 -24.29 16.24 2.59
N ILE A 18 -25.49 16.80 2.42
CA ILE A 18 -26.21 16.83 1.12
C ILE A 18 -25.38 17.65 0.12
N ASN A 19 -24.97 18.88 0.46
CA ASN A 19 -24.16 19.72 -0.42
C ASN A 19 -22.85 19.03 -0.85
N TYR A 20 -22.22 18.29 0.05
CA TYR A 20 -20.99 17.57 -0.27
C TYR A 20 -21.18 16.49 -1.34
N ILE A 21 -22.25 15.69 -1.25
CA ILE A 21 -22.47 14.59 -2.18
C ILE A 21 -23.04 15.07 -3.52
N THR A 22 -23.66 16.26 -3.57
CA THR A 22 -24.28 16.85 -4.79
C THR A 22 -23.39 17.86 -5.48
N ARG A 23 -22.13 18.02 -5.07
CA ARG A 23 -21.20 18.98 -5.70
C ARG A 23 -21.00 18.65 -7.18
N VAL A 24 -21.09 19.69 -8.01
CA VAL A 24 -21.00 19.57 -9.49
C VAL A 24 -19.63 19.11 -9.98
N ASP A 25 -18.56 19.32 -9.18
CA ASP A 25 -17.22 18.81 -9.47
C ASP A 25 -17.07 17.31 -9.18
N LYS A 26 -18.06 16.69 -8.53
CA LYS A 26 -18.04 15.27 -8.10
C LYS A 26 -19.08 14.41 -8.76
N THR A 27 -20.18 14.96 -9.18
CA THR A 27 -21.31 14.23 -9.78
C THR A 27 -22.02 15.07 -10.82
N SER A 28 -22.89 14.49 -11.60
CA SER A 28 -23.80 15.15 -12.54
C SER A 28 -25.26 14.92 -12.14
N LYS A 29 -26.18 15.74 -12.62
CA LYS A 29 -27.61 15.68 -12.23
C LYS A 29 -28.24 14.29 -12.49
N ASP A 30 -27.88 13.65 -13.59
CA ASP A 30 -28.29 12.32 -14.02
C ASP A 30 -27.77 11.19 -13.10
N LEU A 31 -26.77 11.45 -12.28
CA LEU A 31 -26.21 10.52 -11.31
C LEU A 31 -26.68 10.78 -9.87
N ILE A 32 -27.65 11.66 -9.69
CA ILE A 32 -28.31 11.90 -8.42
C ILE A 32 -29.65 11.17 -8.42
N TYR A 33 -29.90 10.36 -7.41
CA TYR A 33 -31.15 9.64 -7.23
C TYR A 33 -31.72 9.93 -5.85
N CYS A 34 -33.05 10.16 -5.81
CA CYS A 34 -33.79 10.33 -4.58
C CYS A 34 -34.83 9.22 -4.44
N LYS A 35 -34.83 8.56 -3.29
CA LYS A 35 -35.85 7.59 -2.89
C LYS A 35 -36.76 8.23 -1.84
N ASP A 36 -38.06 8.26 -2.12
CA ASP A 36 -39.09 8.82 -1.23
C ASP A 36 -38.85 10.28 -0.80
N CYS A 37 -38.16 11.07 -1.66
CA CYS A 37 -37.93 12.49 -1.47
C CYS A 37 -37.65 13.18 -2.83
N ASP A 38 -37.81 14.51 -2.85
CA ASP A 38 -37.52 15.36 -4.00
C ASP A 38 -36.12 15.96 -3.89
N ILE A 39 -35.36 15.93 -4.98
CA ILE A 39 -33.99 16.46 -5.03
C ILE A 39 -33.89 17.94 -4.65
N ASN A 40 -34.86 18.75 -5.01
CA ASN A 40 -34.86 20.18 -4.74
C ASN A 40 -35.17 20.51 -3.28
N ASN A 41 -35.88 19.62 -2.56
CA ASN A 41 -36.40 19.84 -1.22
C ASN A 41 -35.96 18.79 -0.20
N VAL A 42 -34.91 18.00 -0.48
CA VAL A 42 -34.45 16.87 0.38
C VAL A 42 -34.23 17.30 1.82
N LEU A 43 -33.59 18.45 2.04
CA LEU A 43 -33.28 18.93 3.38
C LEU A 43 -34.53 19.20 4.20
N GLU A 44 -35.48 19.90 3.59
CA GLU A 44 -36.73 20.29 4.29
C GLU A 44 -37.63 19.07 4.50
N GLN A 45 -37.69 18.17 3.52
CA GLN A 45 -38.47 16.93 3.67
C GLN A 45 -37.89 16.01 4.77
N PHE A 46 -36.57 15.93 4.89
CA PHE A 46 -35.94 15.17 5.97
C PHE A 46 -36.22 15.78 7.36
N LYS A 47 -36.25 17.10 7.45
CA LYS A 47 -36.60 17.81 8.68
C LYS A 47 -38.08 17.61 9.02
N TYR A 48 -38.96 17.83 8.03
CA TYR A 48 -40.41 17.68 8.19
C TYR A 48 -40.80 16.32 8.77
N VAL A 49 -40.25 15.22 8.26
CA VAL A 49 -40.51 13.88 8.80
C VAL A 49 -40.09 13.77 10.27
N LYS A 50 -38.96 14.37 10.67
CA LYS A 50 -38.53 14.35 12.06
C LYS A 50 -39.44 15.16 12.99
N GLU A 51 -39.86 16.31 12.53
CA GLU A 51 -40.79 17.21 13.25
C GLU A 51 -42.17 16.55 13.41
N LEU A 52 -42.69 15.92 12.33
CA LEU A 52 -43.95 15.23 12.32
C LEU A 52 -44.03 14.12 13.41
N PHE A 53 -42.94 13.42 13.64
CA PHE A 53 -42.84 12.38 14.65
C PHE A 53 -42.16 12.82 15.95
N SER A 54 -41.94 14.12 16.16
CA SER A 54 -41.25 14.68 17.34
C SER A 54 -39.88 14.03 17.61
N ASN A 55 -39.16 13.63 16.54
CA ASN A 55 -37.91 12.86 16.60
C ASN A 55 -36.70 13.70 16.12
N THR A 56 -36.63 14.93 16.57
CA THR A 56 -35.63 15.94 16.12
C THR A 56 -34.25 15.79 16.72
N ASP A 57 -34.12 15.10 17.85
CA ASP A 57 -32.87 14.97 18.60
C ASP A 57 -31.93 13.88 18.08
N GLY A 58 -30.68 13.87 18.55
CA GLY A 58 -29.70 12.83 18.31
C GLY A 58 -29.24 12.75 16.86
N ARG A 59 -29.13 11.51 16.34
CA ARG A 59 -28.63 11.27 14.98
C ARG A 59 -29.63 11.75 13.94
N GLN A 60 -29.19 12.65 13.07
CA GLN A 60 -30.01 13.28 12.05
C GLN A 60 -30.08 12.48 10.74
N TYR A 61 -29.01 11.78 10.37
CA TYR A 61 -28.91 11.01 9.15
C TYR A 61 -27.85 9.93 9.27
N TYR A 62 -27.90 8.98 8.36
CA TYR A 62 -26.83 8.03 8.11
C TYR A 62 -26.16 8.35 6.80
N HIS A 63 -24.82 8.35 6.80
CA HIS A 63 -24.01 8.49 5.60
C HIS A 63 -23.25 7.18 5.42
N PHE A 64 -23.45 6.52 4.29
CA PHE A 64 -22.67 5.35 3.94
C PHE A 64 -22.22 5.42 2.48
N ILE A 65 -21.20 4.64 2.15
CA ILE A 65 -20.54 4.65 0.87
C ILE A 65 -20.45 3.21 0.38
N GLN A 66 -20.76 3.01 -0.90
CA GLN A 66 -20.49 1.78 -1.64
C GLN A 66 -19.37 2.07 -2.63
N SER A 67 -18.21 1.43 -2.45
CA SER A 67 -17.03 1.63 -3.32
C SER A 67 -16.75 0.38 -4.11
N PHE A 68 -16.64 0.50 -5.43
CA PHE A 68 -16.35 -0.60 -6.35
C PHE A 68 -14.86 -0.78 -6.57
N SER A 69 -14.45 -1.94 -7.06
CA SER A 69 -13.07 -2.20 -7.42
C SER A 69 -12.71 -1.49 -8.73
N PRO A 70 -11.53 -0.87 -8.85
CA PRO A 70 -11.05 -0.35 -10.14
C PRO A 70 -10.91 -1.41 -11.23
N LYS A 71 -10.89 -2.69 -10.84
CA LYS A 71 -10.80 -3.83 -11.77
C LYS A 71 -12.16 -4.30 -12.30
N ASP A 72 -13.25 -3.81 -11.72
CA ASP A 72 -14.60 -4.13 -12.22
C ASP A 72 -14.87 -3.38 -13.52
N LYS A 73 -15.41 -4.08 -14.53
CA LYS A 73 -15.91 -3.45 -15.75
C LYS A 73 -17.25 -2.77 -15.43
N LEU A 74 -17.17 -1.51 -15.06
CA LEU A 74 -18.29 -0.72 -14.54
C LEU A 74 -18.20 0.69 -15.12
N ASP A 75 -19.33 1.28 -15.48
CA ASP A 75 -19.48 2.70 -15.80
C ASP A 75 -20.27 3.43 -14.70
N TYR A 76 -20.46 4.75 -14.86
CA TYR A 76 -21.15 5.57 -13.88
C TYR A 76 -22.65 5.23 -13.79
N GLU A 77 -23.26 4.90 -14.91
CA GLU A 77 -24.68 4.57 -15.02
C GLU A 77 -24.99 3.26 -14.31
N LEU A 78 -24.19 2.23 -14.55
CA LEU A 78 -24.34 0.94 -13.89
C LEU A 78 -24.03 1.04 -12.39
N ALA A 79 -23.01 1.81 -11.99
CA ALA A 79 -22.74 2.08 -10.58
C ALA A 79 -23.92 2.76 -9.89
N ASN A 80 -24.52 3.74 -10.57
CA ASN A 80 -25.72 4.45 -10.11
C ASN A 80 -26.92 3.51 -10.00
N LYS A 81 -27.19 2.70 -11.01
CA LYS A 81 -28.28 1.69 -11.02
C LYS A 81 -28.14 0.70 -9.86
N ILE A 82 -26.94 0.21 -9.58
CA ILE A 82 -26.69 -0.67 -8.43
C ILE A 82 -26.97 0.06 -7.12
N GLY A 83 -26.60 1.33 -7.01
CA GLY A 83 -26.90 2.17 -5.85
C GLY A 83 -28.40 2.38 -5.65
N GLN A 84 -29.16 2.62 -6.71
CA GLN A 84 -30.63 2.72 -6.67
C GLN A 84 -31.27 1.43 -6.15
N GLU A 85 -30.82 0.26 -6.63
CA GLU A 85 -31.32 -1.02 -6.14
C GLU A 85 -30.98 -1.24 -4.66
N MET A 86 -29.82 -0.75 -4.19
CA MET A 86 -29.46 -0.79 -2.77
C MET A 86 -30.38 0.07 -1.91
N CYS A 87 -30.83 1.23 -2.39
CA CYS A 87 -31.76 2.10 -1.67
C CYS A 87 -33.10 1.39 -1.35
N LYS A 88 -33.55 0.46 -2.19
CA LYS A 88 -34.81 -0.30 -2.00
C LYS A 88 -34.80 -1.16 -0.73
N TYR A 89 -33.64 -1.48 -0.18
CA TYR A 89 -33.52 -2.23 1.06
C TYR A 89 -34.06 -1.45 2.27
N PHE A 90 -33.90 -0.13 2.27
CA PHE A 90 -34.25 0.74 3.40
C PHE A 90 -35.70 1.22 3.26
N LYS A 91 -36.67 0.31 3.50
CA LYS A 91 -38.10 0.63 3.44
C LYS A 91 -38.47 1.72 4.45
N GLY A 92 -39.33 2.65 4.03
CA GLY A 92 -39.81 3.75 4.87
C GLY A 92 -38.75 4.82 5.24
N HIS A 93 -37.56 4.77 4.63
CA HIS A 93 -36.54 5.79 4.80
C HIS A 93 -36.30 6.58 3.52
N GLN A 94 -36.33 7.91 3.65
CA GLN A 94 -35.92 8.83 2.59
C GLN A 94 -34.41 8.76 2.38
N ILE A 95 -33.98 8.71 1.12
CA ILE A 95 -32.55 8.60 0.77
C ILE A 95 -32.25 9.49 -0.44
N ILE A 96 -31.20 10.30 -0.33
CA ILE A 96 -30.53 10.85 -1.49
C ILE A 96 -29.22 10.09 -1.73
N MET A 97 -28.98 9.66 -2.96
CA MET A 97 -27.82 8.91 -3.39
C MET A 97 -27.19 9.59 -4.60
N THR A 98 -25.85 9.58 -4.65
CA THR A 98 -25.09 10.11 -5.78
C THR A 98 -23.94 9.19 -6.14
N THR A 99 -23.64 9.08 -7.42
CA THR A 99 -22.43 8.43 -7.92
C THR A 99 -21.36 9.48 -8.18
N HIS A 100 -20.18 9.36 -7.55
CA HIS A 100 -19.08 10.31 -7.69
C HIS A 100 -18.11 9.92 -8.80
N LYS A 101 -17.57 10.95 -9.48
CA LYS A 101 -16.61 10.87 -10.61
C LYS A 101 -15.21 11.38 -10.23
N ASP A 102 -14.96 11.72 -8.96
CA ASP A 102 -13.76 12.40 -8.50
C ASP A 102 -12.56 11.48 -8.17
N LYS A 103 -12.66 10.18 -8.50
CA LYS A 103 -11.62 9.18 -8.22
C LYS A 103 -11.50 8.15 -9.34
N ASP A 104 -10.37 7.44 -9.35
CA ASP A 104 -10.10 6.35 -10.30
C ASP A 104 -10.98 5.10 -10.10
N TYR A 105 -11.89 5.13 -9.14
CA TYR A 105 -12.84 4.06 -8.86
C TYR A 105 -14.23 4.61 -8.57
N PHE A 106 -15.25 3.90 -9.03
CA PHE A 106 -16.65 4.29 -8.84
C PHE A 106 -17.08 4.12 -7.38
N HIS A 107 -17.83 5.09 -6.90
CA HIS A 107 -18.40 5.01 -5.55
C HIS A 107 -19.71 5.78 -5.44
N ASN A 108 -20.66 5.16 -4.74
CA ASN A 108 -21.95 5.74 -4.43
C ASN A 108 -21.93 6.28 -3.00
N HIS A 109 -22.40 7.50 -2.81
CA HIS A 109 -22.68 8.09 -1.52
C HIS A 109 -24.17 8.06 -1.24
N PHE A 110 -24.55 7.71 -0.02
CA PHE A 110 -25.94 7.64 0.43
C PHE A 110 -26.11 8.50 1.68
N ILE A 111 -27.05 9.42 1.67
CA ILE A 111 -27.53 10.14 2.85
C ILE A 111 -28.97 9.67 3.09
N MET A 112 -29.17 8.95 4.18
CA MET A 112 -30.46 8.38 4.57
C MET A 112 -31.00 9.11 5.79
N ASN A 113 -32.27 9.54 5.77
CA ASN A 113 -32.95 10.08 6.92
C ASN A 113 -32.94 9.07 8.07
N SER A 114 -32.61 9.54 9.28
CA SER A 114 -32.56 8.65 10.45
C SER A 114 -33.95 8.18 10.88
N VAL A 115 -35.00 8.93 10.59
CA VAL A 115 -36.39 8.63 10.98
C VAL A 115 -37.12 7.98 9.80
N ASN A 116 -37.81 6.88 10.08
CA ASN A 116 -38.67 6.19 9.13
C ASN A 116 -39.97 6.99 9.00
N PHE A 117 -40.36 7.37 7.78
CA PHE A 117 -41.54 8.23 7.57
C PHE A 117 -42.89 7.51 7.68
N GLU A 118 -42.88 6.15 7.70
CA GLU A 118 -44.08 5.36 7.93
C GLU A 118 -44.33 5.10 9.43
N THR A 119 -43.26 4.87 10.20
CA THR A 119 -43.37 4.42 11.59
C THR A 119 -42.88 5.42 12.63
N GLY A 120 -42.21 6.50 12.22
CA GLY A 120 -41.57 7.48 13.10
C GLY A 120 -40.35 6.96 13.85
N LYS A 121 -40.00 5.70 13.73
CA LYS A 121 -38.88 5.08 14.46
C LYS A 121 -37.53 5.44 13.82
N LYS A 122 -36.53 5.67 14.67
CA LYS A 122 -35.16 5.85 14.20
C LYS A 122 -34.51 4.55 13.79
N TYR A 123 -33.82 4.56 12.66
CA TYR A 123 -33.00 3.45 12.23
C TYR A 123 -31.91 3.16 13.25
N GLN A 124 -31.77 1.90 13.62
CA GLN A 124 -30.72 1.41 14.53
C GLN A 124 -29.80 0.45 13.76
N GLN A 125 -28.63 0.90 13.44
CA GLN A 125 -27.64 0.06 12.75
C GLN A 125 -26.99 -0.92 13.72
N SER A 126 -27.34 -2.19 13.62
CA SER A 126 -26.68 -3.29 14.32
C SER A 126 -25.55 -3.89 13.47
N ALA A 127 -24.72 -4.75 14.10
CA ALA A 127 -23.72 -5.54 13.38
C ALA A 127 -24.38 -6.49 12.37
N LYS A 128 -25.52 -7.07 12.72
CA LYS A 128 -26.32 -7.95 11.83
C LYS A 128 -26.87 -7.19 10.63
N ASP A 129 -27.34 -5.95 10.81
CA ASP A 129 -27.81 -5.13 9.69
C ASP A 129 -26.67 -4.76 8.73
N LEU A 130 -25.49 -4.43 9.27
CA LEU A 130 -24.31 -4.18 8.45
C LEU A 130 -23.94 -5.41 7.61
N GLU A 131 -24.02 -6.60 8.19
CA GLU A 131 -23.78 -7.86 7.48
C GLU A 131 -24.81 -8.08 6.36
N LYS A 132 -26.10 -7.88 6.63
CA LYS A 132 -27.18 -7.98 5.62
C LYS A 132 -26.95 -7.00 4.46
N ILE A 133 -26.55 -5.75 4.77
CA ILE A 133 -26.26 -4.74 3.73
C ILE A 133 -25.05 -5.14 2.88
N LYS A 134 -24.01 -5.73 3.48
CA LYS A 134 -22.85 -6.26 2.74
C LYS A 134 -23.24 -7.45 1.86
N LEU A 135 -24.06 -8.37 2.36
CA LEU A 135 -24.59 -9.50 1.60
C LEU A 135 -25.44 -9.03 0.43
N LEU A 136 -26.29 -8.03 0.63
CA LEU A 136 -27.07 -7.41 -0.43
C LEU A 136 -26.14 -6.79 -1.49
N SER A 137 -25.14 -6.03 -1.08
CA SER A 137 -24.15 -5.45 -2.00
C SER A 137 -23.46 -6.53 -2.85
N ASN A 138 -23.05 -7.65 -2.23
CA ASN A 138 -22.48 -8.79 -2.95
C ASN A 138 -23.48 -9.44 -3.93
N LYS A 139 -24.74 -9.60 -3.51
CA LYS A 139 -25.79 -10.14 -4.39
C LYS A 139 -26.03 -9.26 -5.61
N LEU A 140 -26.03 -7.94 -5.43
CA LEU A 140 -26.12 -6.97 -6.53
C LEU A 140 -24.89 -7.03 -7.44
N CYS A 141 -23.68 -7.09 -6.89
CA CYS A 141 -22.46 -7.28 -7.68
C CYS A 141 -22.54 -8.57 -8.54
N LYS A 142 -23.01 -9.68 -7.94
CA LYS A 142 -23.21 -10.94 -8.68
C LYS A 142 -24.22 -10.78 -9.82
N LYS A 143 -25.35 -10.12 -9.57
CA LYS A 143 -26.41 -9.87 -10.58
C LYS A 143 -25.86 -9.13 -11.80
N TYR A 144 -24.90 -8.24 -11.61
CA TYR A 144 -24.29 -7.42 -12.68
C TYR A 144 -22.90 -7.91 -13.11
N ASN A 145 -22.56 -9.18 -12.85
CA ASN A 145 -21.29 -9.82 -13.24
C ASN A 145 -20.03 -9.08 -12.74
N LEU A 146 -20.12 -8.41 -11.59
CA LEU A 146 -19.00 -7.76 -10.92
C LEU A 146 -18.32 -8.70 -9.94
N MET A 147 -17.06 -8.42 -9.61
CA MET A 147 -16.31 -9.19 -8.62
C MET A 147 -17.01 -9.17 -7.26
N GLN A 148 -17.03 -10.33 -6.58
CA GLN A 148 -17.62 -10.48 -5.25
C GLN A 148 -16.55 -10.48 -4.15
N ILE A 149 -16.95 -10.14 -2.93
CA ILE A 149 -16.13 -10.32 -1.73
C ILE A 149 -16.46 -11.68 -1.12
N ASN A 150 -15.44 -12.55 -0.97
CA ASN A 150 -15.59 -13.73 -0.12
C ASN A 150 -15.62 -13.27 1.34
N LEU A 151 -16.82 -13.22 1.91
CA LEU A 151 -17.03 -12.81 3.32
C LEU A 151 -16.43 -13.83 4.30
N SER A 152 -16.23 -15.08 3.86
CA SER A 152 -15.57 -16.13 4.62
C SER A 152 -14.06 -15.95 4.73
N ASP A 153 -13.40 -15.31 3.75
CA ASP A 153 -11.96 -15.03 3.76
C ASP A 153 -11.59 -13.77 4.56
N SER A 154 -12.57 -13.06 5.07
CA SER A 154 -12.37 -11.97 6.01
C SER A 154 -11.98 -12.54 7.40
N LYS A 155 -10.83 -13.22 7.49
CA LYS A 155 -10.05 -13.24 8.72
C LYS A 155 -9.84 -11.77 9.04
N VAL A 156 -10.62 -11.31 10.00
CA VAL A 156 -10.64 -10.00 10.65
C VAL A 156 -9.37 -9.20 10.32
N SER A 157 -9.36 -8.50 9.19
CA SER A 157 -8.47 -7.37 9.10
C SER A 157 -9.01 -6.40 10.14
N LYS A 158 -8.32 -6.28 11.27
CA LYS A 158 -8.61 -5.27 12.30
C LYS A 158 -8.89 -3.99 11.54
N TYR A 159 -10.12 -3.50 11.60
CA TYR A 159 -10.51 -2.26 10.94
C TYR A 159 -9.64 -1.15 11.51
N LEU A 160 -8.55 -0.86 10.82
CA LEU A 160 -7.73 0.28 11.14
C LEU A 160 -8.61 1.51 11.04
N LYS A 161 -8.61 2.36 12.04
CA LYS A 161 -9.25 3.68 11.97
C LYS A 161 -8.76 4.35 10.69
N THR A 162 -9.56 5.19 10.04
CA THR A 162 -9.22 5.79 8.74
C THR A 162 -7.84 6.46 8.76
N GLY A 163 -7.45 7.10 9.87
CA GLY A 163 -6.11 7.64 10.05
C GLY A 163 -5.01 6.57 10.12
N GLU A 164 -5.26 5.43 10.76
CA GLU A 164 -4.33 4.30 10.83
C GLU A 164 -4.16 3.62 9.46
N TYR A 165 -5.23 3.56 8.65
CA TYR A 165 -5.17 3.05 7.28
C TYR A 165 -4.29 3.94 6.38
N HIS A 166 -4.47 5.26 6.43
CA HIS A 166 -3.62 6.18 5.66
C HIS A 166 -2.17 6.17 6.13
N LEU A 167 -1.93 6.07 7.44
CA LEU A 167 -0.60 5.88 8.02
C LEU A 167 0.02 4.56 7.58
N SER A 168 -0.72 3.45 7.63
CA SER A 168 -0.22 2.14 7.21
C SER A 168 0.10 2.09 5.71
N LYS A 169 -0.73 2.71 4.87
CA LYS A 169 -0.47 2.82 3.42
C LYS A 169 0.76 3.68 3.12
N LYS A 170 0.92 4.80 3.84
CA LYS A 170 2.12 5.65 3.74
C LYS A 170 3.36 4.89 4.22
N GLU A 171 3.27 4.18 5.34
CA GLU A 171 4.34 3.34 5.89
C GLU A 171 4.72 2.22 4.92
N GLU A 172 3.76 1.55 4.29
CA GLU A 172 4.01 0.51 3.28
C GLU A 172 4.73 1.06 2.05
N THR A 173 4.33 2.24 1.57
CA THR A 173 4.97 2.92 0.44
C THR A 173 6.41 3.31 0.76
N GLU A 174 6.66 3.90 1.92
CA GLU A 174 8.01 4.28 2.38
C GLU A 174 8.89 3.05 2.64
N LYS A 175 8.31 1.97 3.13
CA LYS A 175 8.99 0.69 3.30
C LYS A 175 9.44 0.10 1.96
N LYS A 176 8.60 0.14 0.92
CA LYS A 176 8.96 -0.29 -0.43
C LYS A 176 10.10 0.56 -1.03
N LYS A 177 10.04 1.88 -0.88
CA LYS A 177 11.11 2.79 -1.29
C LYS A 177 12.43 2.48 -0.56
N LEU A 178 12.37 2.28 0.75
CA LEU A 178 13.53 1.90 1.55
C LEU A 178 14.16 0.60 1.06
N ILE A 179 13.37 -0.45 0.82
CA ILE A 179 13.85 -1.75 0.30
C ILE A 179 14.56 -1.58 -1.04
N ASN A 180 13.99 -0.84 -1.96
CA ASN A 180 14.61 -0.56 -3.27
C ASN A 180 15.93 0.18 -3.13
N THR A 181 15.99 1.16 -2.22
CA THR A 181 17.21 1.92 -1.90
C THR A 181 18.28 1.02 -1.28
N ILE A 182 17.92 0.16 -0.34
CA ILE A 182 18.84 -0.82 0.26
C ILE A 182 19.43 -1.72 -0.84
N ASN A 183 18.61 -2.30 -1.72
CA ASN A 183 19.08 -3.14 -2.81
C ASN A 183 20.04 -2.41 -3.76
N LYS A 184 19.73 -1.16 -4.10
CA LYS A 184 20.61 -0.31 -4.91
C LYS A 184 21.94 -0.08 -4.21
N CYS A 185 21.93 0.32 -2.95
CA CYS A 185 23.14 0.60 -2.19
C CYS A 185 23.99 -0.65 -1.94
N ILE A 186 23.39 -1.83 -1.71
CA ILE A 186 24.15 -3.09 -1.59
C ILE A 186 24.95 -3.38 -2.86
N ARG A 187 24.33 -3.27 -4.04
CA ARG A 187 24.99 -3.53 -5.33
C ARG A 187 26.17 -2.58 -5.58
N MET A 188 26.09 -1.34 -5.09
CA MET A 188 27.12 -0.30 -5.27
C MET A 188 28.20 -0.32 -4.18
N SER A 189 28.07 -1.15 -3.15
CA SER A 189 28.93 -1.08 -1.96
C SER A 189 29.84 -2.29 -1.86
N LYS A 190 31.15 -2.03 -1.66
CA LYS A 190 32.19 -3.03 -1.46
C LYS A 190 32.47 -3.32 0.05
N SER A 191 31.87 -2.53 0.95
CA SER A 191 32.02 -2.67 2.39
C SER A 191 30.80 -2.15 3.14
N LYS A 192 30.64 -2.57 4.41
CA LYS A 192 29.61 -2.04 5.33
C LYS A 192 29.65 -0.52 5.43
N ASN A 193 30.83 0.07 5.55
CA ASN A 193 30.98 1.53 5.68
C ASN A 193 30.56 2.26 4.42
N GLN A 194 30.90 1.72 3.25
CA GLN A 194 30.47 2.28 1.96
C GLN A 194 28.95 2.18 1.78
N PHE A 195 28.33 1.07 2.23
CA PHE A 195 26.89 0.93 2.23
C PHE A 195 26.21 2.00 3.10
N ILE A 196 26.69 2.21 4.32
CA ILE A 196 26.17 3.25 5.21
C ILE A 196 26.32 4.64 4.58
N TYR A 197 27.47 4.91 3.99
CA TYR A 197 27.73 6.16 3.27
C TYR A 197 26.74 6.38 2.11
N ASN A 198 26.59 5.38 1.23
CA ASN A 198 25.67 5.45 0.09
C ASN A 198 24.21 5.66 0.52
N MET A 199 23.78 5.02 1.60
CA MET A 199 22.46 5.24 2.18
C MET A 199 22.29 6.67 2.69
N ASN A 200 23.30 7.21 3.36
CA ASN A 200 23.28 8.58 3.88
C ASN A 200 23.22 9.61 2.76
N MET A 201 23.96 9.41 1.68
CA MET A 201 23.90 10.28 0.48
C MET A 201 22.51 10.33 -0.16
N LEU A 202 21.71 9.28 -0.01
CA LEU A 202 20.31 9.23 -0.47
C LEU A 202 19.30 9.70 0.60
N GLY A 203 19.79 10.31 1.70
CA GLY A 203 18.96 10.87 2.77
C GLY A 203 18.44 9.86 3.79
N TYR A 204 18.91 8.60 3.77
CA TYR A 204 18.54 7.57 4.73
C TYR A 204 19.61 7.45 5.82
N LYS A 205 19.23 7.61 7.10
CA LYS A 205 20.14 7.38 8.22
C LYS A 205 20.14 5.90 8.62
N VAL A 206 21.34 5.28 8.69
CA VAL A 206 21.50 3.87 9.05
C VAL A 206 22.19 3.76 10.41
N LYS A 207 21.51 3.18 11.39
CA LYS A 207 22.05 2.89 12.70
C LYS A 207 22.38 1.39 12.79
N TRP A 208 23.65 1.06 12.52
CA TRP A 208 24.18 -0.31 12.47
C TRP A 208 25.35 -0.44 13.44
N GLN A 209 25.05 -0.79 14.69
CA GLN A 209 26.02 -0.91 15.79
C GLN A 209 26.17 -2.38 16.21
N ASN A 210 27.37 -2.79 16.63
CA ASN A 210 27.66 -4.18 16.99
C ASN A 210 26.88 -4.62 18.24
N ASN A 211 26.70 -3.74 19.21
CA ASN A 211 25.98 -3.98 20.48
C ASN A 211 24.44 -4.01 20.29
N ARG A 212 23.91 -3.77 19.11
CA ARG A 212 22.47 -3.80 18.83
C ARG A 212 22.08 -5.03 18.03
N LYS A 213 20.96 -5.66 18.40
CA LYS A 213 20.43 -6.85 17.72
C LYS A 213 19.96 -6.57 16.29
N TYR A 214 19.52 -5.35 15.97
CA TYR A 214 18.90 -4.98 14.70
C TYR A 214 19.56 -3.77 14.07
N ILE A 215 19.55 -3.71 12.73
CA ILE A 215 19.82 -2.49 11.97
C ILE A 215 18.55 -1.62 12.02
N THR A 216 18.71 -0.32 12.25
CA THR A 216 17.60 0.64 12.18
C THR A 216 17.85 1.63 11.06
N TYR A 217 16.90 1.71 10.14
CA TYR A 217 16.89 2.66 9.03
C TYR A 217 15.91 3.80 9.35
N THR A 218 16.33 5.04 9.10
CA THR A 218 15.46 6.21 9.18
C THR A 218 15.34 6.80 7.78
N THR A 219 14.11 6.93 7.28
CA THR A 219 13.83 7.49 5.95
C THR A 219 13.94 9.01 5.95
N PRO A 220 14.02 9.68 4.79
CA PRO A 220 13.97 11.14 4.66
C PRO A 220 12.73 11.77 5.34
N LEU A 221 11.61 11.03 5.42
CA LEU A 221 10.39 11.44 6.12
C LEU A 221 10.42 11.13 7.63
N ASN A 222 11.59 10.87 8.21
CA ASN A 222 11.80 10.56 9.64
C ASN A 222 11.10 9.28 10.14
N MET A 223 10.65 8.40 9.23
CA MET A 223 10.07 7.10 9.60
C MET A 223 11.17 6.10 9.91
N LYS A 224 11.03 5.33 11.01
CA LYS A 224 12.03 4.37 11.47
C LYS A 224 11.60 2.94 11.21
N PHE A 225 12.44 2.19 10.51
CA PHE A 225 12.22 0.76 10.22
C PHE A 225 13.39 -0.06 10.76
N ARG A 226 13.07 -1.15 11.46
CA ARG A 226 14.06 -2.18 11.80
C ARG A 226 14.15 -3.21 10.69
N ASP A 227 15.33 -3.79 10.48
CA ASP A 227 15.57 -4.87 9.52
C ASP A 227 14.55 -6.01 9.63
N LYS A 228 14.18 -6.45 10.84
CA LYS A 228 13.12 -7.44 11.10
C LYS A 228 11.78 -7.10 10.46
N ARG A 229 11.48 -5.83 10.18
CA ARG A 229 10.24 -5.37 9.55
C ARG A 229 10.30 -5.31 8.03
N LEU A 230 11.46 -5.58 7.42
CA LEU A 230 11.70 -5.49 5.98
C LEU A 230 11.40 -6.83 5.29
N LEU A 231 10.23 -7.40 5.42
CA LEU A 231 9.59 -8.50 4.66
C LEU A 231 10.47 -9.71 4.23
N ASN A 232 11.80 -9.62 4.22
CA ASN A 232 12.70 -10.68 3.79
C ASN A 232 13.90 -10.75 4.74
N GLU A 233 14.24 -11.96 5.15
CA GLU A 233 15.37 -12.25 6.05
C GLU A 233 16.72 -11.83 5.50
N LYS A 234 16.86 -11.69 4.18
CA LYS A 234 18.09 -11.24 3.54
C LYS A 234 18.57 -9.86 4.04
N TYR A 235 17.67 -9.02 4.53
CA TYR A 235 18.00 -7.71 5.11
C TYR A 235 18.34 -7.77 6.59
N SER A 236 18.30 -8.96 7.22
CA SER A 236 18.66 -9.12 8.63
C SER A 236 20.12 -8.72 8.87
N LYS A 237 20.40 -8.20 10.07
CA LYS A 237 21.77 -7.80 10.43
C LYS A 237 22.78 -8.93 10.17
N GLU A 238 22.45 -10.16 10.56
CA GLU A 238 23.31 -11.34 10.39
C GLU A 238 23.62 -11.62 8.92
N ARG A 239 22.59 -11.62 8.05
CA ARG A 239 22.75 -11.84 6.60
C ARG A 239 23.55 -10.72 5.95
N MET A 240 23.30 -9.48 6.32
CA MET A 240 24.01 -8.31 5.81
C MET A 240 25.49 -8.31 6.26
N GLU A 241 25.79 -8.68 7.51
CA GLU A 241 27.16 -8.83 8.00
C GLU A 241 27.91 -9.96 7.29
N HIS A 242 27.24 -11.10 7.07
CA HIS A 242 27.83 -12.20 6.32
C HIS A 242 28.16 -11.79 4.87
N TYR A 243 27.22 -11.11 4.21
CA TYR A 243 27.39 -10.62 2.85
C TYR A 243 28.62 -9.69 2.74
N PHE A 244 28.70 -8.65 3.57
CA PHE A 244 29.83 -7.71 3.49
C PHE A 244 31.15 -8.33 3.90
N LYS A 245 31.21 -9.26 4.86
CA LYS A 245 32.42 -10.04 5.16
C LYS A 245 32.90 -10.81 3.92
N LYS A 246 31.99 -11.46 3.21
CA LYS A 246 32.32 -12.22 1.98
C LYS A 246 32.82 -11.29 0.87
N VAL A 247 32.18 -10.14 0.68
CA VAL A 247 32.61 -9.13 -0.30
C VAL A 247 33.99 -8.56 0.04
N GLU A 248 34.25 -8.24 1.31
CA GLU A 248 35.55 -7.72 1.77
C GLU A 248 36.67 -8.75 1.59
N SER A 249 36.43 -10.01 1.93
CA SER A 249 37.38 -11.11 1.71
C SER A 249 37.72 -11.27 0.22
N ARG A 250 36.71 -11.23 -0.65
CA ARG A 250 36.88 -11.30 -2.11
C ARG A 250 37.71 -10.13 -2.64
N ASN A 251 37.44 -8.91 -2.17
CA ASN A 251 38.19 -7.73 -2.60
C ASN A 251 39.66 -7.79 -2.12
N LYS A 252 39.95 -8.33 -0.94
CA LYS A 252 41.32 -8.56 -0.48
C LYS A 252 42.07 -9.52 -1.40
N ILE A 253 41.43 -10.64 -1.78
CA ILE A 253 42.04 -11.62 -2.72
C ILE A 253 42.30 -10.98 -4.07
N LEU A 254 41.32 -10.22 -4.62
CA LEU A 254 41.49 -9.52 -5.89
C LEU A 254 42.66 -8.52 -5.86
N ASN A 255 42.81 -7.77 -4.78
CA ASN A 255 43.92 -6.82 -4.65
C ASN A 255 45.27 -7.53 -4.57
N VAL A 256 45.37 -8.67 -3.88
CA VAL A 256 46.62 -9.49 -3.86
C VAL A 256 46.95 -10.00 -5.25
N VAL A 257 45.97 -10.53 -5.98
CA VAL A 257 46.18 -11.03 -7.37
C VAL A 257 46.60 -9.91 -8.31
N ASN A 258 45.96 -8.74 -8.23
CA ASN A 258 46.31 -7.59 -9.09
C ASN A 258 47.73 -7.07 -8.78
N ASN A 259 48.11 -7.01 -7.48
CA ASN A 259 49.46 -6.64 -7.07
C ASN A 259 50.51 -7.66 -7.55
N ALA A 260 50.22 -8.95 -7.45
CA ALA A 260 51.10 -10.01 -7.96
C ALA A 260 51.25 -9.92 -9.49
N SER A 261 50.16 -9.68 -10.20
CA SER A 261 50.20 -9.48 -11.69
C SER A 261 51.01 -8.26 -12.08
N SER A 262 50.92 -7.15 -11.34
CA SER A 262 51.70 -5.93 -11.61
C SER A 262 53.21 -6.15 -11.35
N LEU A 263 53.56 -6.92 -10.32
CA LEU A 263 54.96 -7.29 -10.03
C LEU A 263 55.51 -8.24 -11.08
N LEU A 264 54.77 -9.16 -11.62
CA LEU A 264 55.15 -10.04 -12.71
C LEU A 264 55.34 -9.25 -14.01
N ASN A 265 54.46 -8.33 -14.33
CA ASN A 265 54.61 -7.46 -15.52
C ASN A 265 55.83 -6.54 -15.41
N ASN A 266 56.12 -6.00 -14.22
CA ASN A 266 57.35 -5.20 -14.01
C ASN A 266 58.61 -6.03 -14.07
N ARG A 267 58.60 -7.31 -13.68
CA ARG A 267 59.75 -8.22 -13.91
C ARG A 267 59.97 -8.52 -15.37
N ASN A 268 58.96 -8.71 -16.18
CA ASN A 268 59.05 -8.94 -17.62
C ASN A 268 59.60 -7.72 -18.38
N VAL A 269 59.50 -6.53 -17.83
CA VAL A 269 60.13 -5.29 -18.40
C VAL A 269 61.61 -5.22 -18.05
N ILE A 270 62.07 -5.84 -16.95
CA ILE A 270 63.48 -5.81 -16.50
C ILE A 270 64.27 -6.98 -17.09
N THR A 271 63.63 -8.08 -17.53
CA THR A 271 64.29 -9.31 -18.05
C THR A 271 64.46 -9.36 -19.56
N ASN A 272 64.25 -8.25 -20.30
CA ASN A 272 64.63 -8.15 -21.72
C ASN A 272 66.14 -7.95 -21.93
N SER A 273 66.97 -8.23 -20.89
CA SER A 273 68.41 -8.36 -21.02
C SER A 273 68.91 -9.53 -20.19
N LYS A 274 69.05 -10.68 -20.87
CA LYS A 274 69.73 -11.94 -20.51
C LYS A 274 68.78 -13.11 -20.14
N ASP A 275 69.00 -14.15 -20.94
CA ASP A 275 68.48 -15.50 -20.87
C ASP A 275 68.44 -16.10 -19.47
N VAL A 276 67.23 -16.57 -19.03
CA VAL A 276 67.08 -17.75 -18.16
C VAL A 276 65.72 -18.34 -18.43
N CYS A 277 65.72 -19.59 -18.91
CA CYS A 277 64.56 -20.49 -18.93
C CYS A 277 64.07 -20.70 -17.53
N ILE A 278 62.86 -20.30 -17.19
CA ILE A 278 62.14 -20.67 -15.97
C ILE A 278 60.74 -21.13 -16.37
N ASP A 279 60.48 -22.36 -16.03
CA ASP A 279 59.31 -23.22 -16.16
C ASP A 279 57.95 -22.54 -16.53
N SER A 280 57.46 -22.97 -17.71
CA SER A 280 56.11 -22.70 -18.24
C SER A 280 54.99 -23.26 -17.35
N ASP A 281 55.28 -24.21 -16.45
CA ASP A 281 54.30 -24.94 -15.65
C ASP A 281 53.71 -24.10 -14.48
N ILE A 282 54.46 -23.16 -13.91
CA ILE A 282 53.98 -22.32 -12.80
C ILE A 282 52.99 -21.24 -13.30
N SER A 283 53.17 -20.79 -14.54
CA SER A 283 52.27 -19.83 -15.20
C SER A 283 50.89 -20.42 -15.48
N ASP A 284 50.84 -21.68 -15.87
CA ASP A 284 49.60 -22.34 -16.25
C ASP A 284 48.78 -22.86 -15.05
N ILE A 285 49.44 -23.21 -13.95
CA ILE A 285 48.80 -23.55 -12.70
C ILE A 285 48.15 -22.31 -12.09
N ALA A 286 48.85 -21.17 -12.12
CA ALA A 286 48.30 -19.90 -11.64
C ALA A 286 47.14 -19.40 -12.50
N LYS A 287 47.17 -19.59 -13.83
CA LYS A 287 46.08 -19.25 -14.74
C LYS A 287 44.88 -20.19 -14.54
N LYS A 288 45.06 -21.50 -14.37
CA LYS A 288 43.96 -22.47 -14.10
C LYS A 288 43.29 -22.19 -12.76
N GLU A 289 44.03 -21.88 -11.70
CA GLU A 289 43.43 -21.48 -10.41
C GLU A 289 42.72 -20.11 -10.49
N TYR A 290 43.20 -19.18 -11.29
CA TYR A 290 42.56 -17.88 -11.55
C TYR A 290 41.20 -18.06 -12.25
N ILE A 291 41.14 -18.88 -13.30
CA ILE A 291 39.89 -19.18 -14.03
C ILE A 291 38.88 -19.87 -13.12
N LYS A 292 39.30 -20.91 -12.36
CA LYS A 292 38.45 -21.62 -11.42
C LYS A 292 37.92 -20.74 -10.28
N LYS A 293 38.73 -19.76 -9.82
CA LYS A 293 38.30 -18.76 -8.82
C LYS A 293 37.42 -17.68 -9.42
N LYS A 294 37.53 -17.35 -10.70
CA LYS A 294 36.70 -16.39 -11.41
C LYS A 294 35.29 -16.95 -11.68
N GLU A 295 35.19 -18.24 -12.04
CA GLU A 295 33.91 -18.94 -12.23
C GLU A 295 33.12 -19.08 -10.92
N ASN A 296 33.79 -19.41 -9.83
CA ASN A 296 33.17 -19.44 -8.48
C ASN A 296 32.81 -18.06 -7.94
N ALA A 297 33.33 -16.99 -8.56
CA ALA A 297 33.06 -15.62 -8.16
C ALA A 297 31.89 -14.97 -8.91
N SER A 298 31.52 -15.49 -10.10
CA SER A 298 30.35 -15.02 -10.86
C SER A 298 29.01 -15.52 -10.30
N SER A 299 29.03 -16.53 -9.43
CA SER A 299 27.84 -17.18 -8.85
C SER A 299 27.37 -16.58 -7.51
N ILE A 300 27.87 -15.40 -7.12
CA ILE A 300 27.33 -14.70 -5.93
C ILE A 300 26.23 -13.76 -6.41
N GLU A 301 25.09 -14.32 -6.73
CA GLU A 301 23.86 -13.57 -6.88
C GLU A 301 23.31 -13.19 -5.52
N TRP A 302 22.85 -11.96 -5.40
CA TRP A 302 22.09 -11.47 -4.29
C TRP A 302 20.62 -11.92 -4.48
N GLU A 303 20.30 -13.16 -4.02
CA GLU A 303 18.93 -13.67 -3.91
C GLU A 303 18.13 -13.07 -2.77
#